data_56c254288343885d10a216ae005c37c0
#
_entry.id   56c254288343885d10a216ae005c37c0
#
_cell.length_a   1.000
_cell.length_b   1.000
_cell.length_c   1.000
_cell.angle_alpha   90.00
_cell.angle_beta   90.00
_cell.angle_gamma   90.00
#
_symmetry.space_group_name_H-M   'P 1'
#
loop_
_entity.id
_entity.type
_entity.pdbx_description
1 polymer ?
#
loop_
_entity_poly.entity_id
_entity_poly.type
_entity_poly.pdbx_seq_one_letter_code
_entity_poly.pdbx_strand_id
1 'polypeptide(L)'
;CNMPWILLFDPTSACNLHCKGCWAAEYGNRLNLTYEEMDKLVTEGEELGIHWYMCTGGEPMCRKNDLLKLAAKHQSSVFHLFTNGTLIDDAFCEEVKKVGNMAFFLSVEGLDDATDSRRGEGVFQRVMNAMDIMKKHGLLFGTSICYTSANYKAVTSDEFMDMLISHGVRFNWYFHYMPIGDGANVDLMLNPEQREYMIQRVREIRGFTGGKQIFCIDFQ
;
A
#
# COMPACT_ATOMS: atom_id res chain seq x y z
N CYS A 1 -23.71 13.41 -10.92
CA CYS A 1 -22.52 13.55 -11.75
C CYS A 1 -21.62 12.33 -11.53
N ASN A 2 -21.27 11.62 -12.58
CA ASN A 2 -20.45 10.40 -12.49
C ASN A 2 -18.95 10.75 -12.62
N MET A 3 -18.49 11.80 -11.94
CA MET A 3 -17.09 12.13 -11.92
C MET A 3 -16.35 11.23 -10.92
N PRO A 4 -15.23 10.60 -11.30
CA PRO A 4 -14.39 9.90 -10.36
C PRO A 4 -13.81 10.89 -9.35
N TRP A 5 -13.68 10.46 -8.09
CA TRP A 5 -13.10 11.27 -7.02
C TRP A 5 -11.68 10.82 -6.65
N ILE A 6 -11.27 9.67 -7.17
CA ILE A 6 -9.92 9.11 -7.08
C ILE A 6 -9.47 8.66 -8.46
N LEU A 7 -8.20 8.88 -8.77
CA LEU A 7 -7.56 8.32 -9.94
C LEU A 7 -6.38 7.46 -9.49
N LEU A 8 -6.33 6.22 -9.99
CA LEU A 8 -5.23 5.29 -9.75
C LEU A 8 -4.41 5.14 -11.02
N PHE A 9 -3.09 5.25 -10.93
CA PHE A 9 -2.18 5.03 -12.05
C PHE A 9 -0.88 4.35 -11.61
N ASP A 10 -0.21 3.75 -12.59
CA ASP A 10 1.04 3.01 -12.40
C ASP A 10 2.21 3.82 -13.00
N PRO A 11 3.04 4.50 -12.18
CA PRO A 11 4.19 5.27 -12.68
C PRO A 11 5.19 4.42 -13.44
N THR A 12 5.28 3.14 -13.07
CA THR A 12 6.22 2.18 -13.65
C THR A 12 5.77 0.75 -13.43
N SER A 13 6.09 -0.15 -14.36
CA SER A 13 6.01 -1.59 -14.13
C SER A 13 7.27 -2.17 -13.48
N ALA A 14 8.34 -1.39 -13.35
CA ALA A 14 9.58 -1.84 -12.70
C ALA A 14 9.37 -2.06 -11.20
N CYS A 15 9.92 -3.15 -10.68
CA CYS A 15 9.92 -3.46 -9.26
C CYS A 15 11.29 -4.02 -8.85
N ASN A 16 11.69 -3.70 -7.63
CA ASN A 16 12.92 -4.23 -7.02
C ASN A 16 12.71 -5.53 -6.24
N LEU A 17 11.49 -6.08 -6.26
CA LEU A 17 11.13 -7.37 -5.66
C LEU A 17 10.47 -8.29 -6.70
N HIS A 18 10.43 -9.59 -6.38
CA HIS A 18 9.78 -10.64 -7.19
C HIS A 18 8.82 -11.47 -6.33
N CYS A 19 7.74 -10.82 -5.87
CA CYS A 19 6.79 -11.44 -4.95
C CYS A 19 5.99 -12.57 -5.60
N LYS A 20 5.79 -13.67 -4.88
CA LYS A 20 4.96 -14.79 -5.34
C LYS A 20 3.51 -14.36 -5.53
N GLY A 21 2.93 -14.65 -6.69
CA GLY A 21 1.55 -14.30 -7.02
C GLY A 21 1.32 -12.78 -7.12
N CYS A 22 2.33 -12.02 -7.55
CA CYS A 22 2.19 -10.60 -7.81
C CYS A 22 1.51 -10.39 -9.16
N TRP A 23 0.35 -9.74 -9.16
CA TRP A 23 -0.38 -9.45 -10.39
C TRP A 23 0.38 -8.52 -11.35
N ALA A 24 1.25 -7.65 -10.82
CA ALA A 24 2.04 -6.72 -11.63
C ALA A 24 3.33 -7.36 -12.21
N ALA A 25 3.72 -8.57 -11.78
CA ALA A 25 4.95 -9.22 -12.24
C ALA A 25 4.94 -9.57 -13.75
N GLU A 26 3.76 -9.76 -14.33
CA GLU A 26 3.59 -10.12 -15.74
C GLU A 26 3.87 -8.97 -16.71
N TYR A 27 3.78 -7.72 -16.26
CA TYR A 27 4.03 -6.54 -17.11
C TYR A 27 5.51 -6.31 -17.41
N GLY A 28 6.42 -7.02 -16.74
CA GLY A 28 7.87 -6.81 -16.86
C GLY A 28 8.29 -5.41 -16.41
N ASN A 29 9.56 -5.06 -16.63
CA ASN A 29 10.15 -3.81 -16.12
C ASN A 29 10.24 -2.70 -17.19
N ARG A 30 9.40 -2.71 -18.21
CA ARG A 30 9.57 -1.87 -19.41
C ARG A 30 8.54 -0.77 -19.61
N LEU A 31 7.41 -0.87 -18.91
CA LEU A 31 6.32 0.10 -19.03
C LEU A 31 6.54 1.22 -18.01
N ASN A 32 6.77 2.43 -18.49
CA ASN A 32 7.00 3.59 -17.65
C ASN A 32 6.24 4.78 -18.23
N LEU A 33 5.54 5.51 -17.37
CA LEU A 33 5.08 6.86 -17.71
C LEU A 33 6.25 7.83 -17.61
N THR A 34 6.35 8.76 -18.54
CA THR A 34 7.25 9.90 -18.41
C THR A 34 6.74 10.85 -17.33
N TYR A 35 7.61 11.73 -16.83
CA TYR A 35 7.18 12.77 -15.89
C TYR A 35 6.07 13.63 -16.50
N GLU A 36 6.22 14.02 -17.77
CA GLU A 36 5.29 14.85 -18.52
C GLU A 36 3.92 14.20 -18.68
N GLU A 37 3.88 12.88 -18.88
CA GLU A 37 2.62 12.12 -18.94
C GLU A 37 1.92 12.08 -17.58
N MET A 38 2.66 11.85 -16.48
CA MET A 38 2.11 11.90 -15.12
C MET A 38 1.61 13.30 -14.76
N ASP A 39 2.38 14.33 -15.10
CA ASP A 39 2.05 15.74 -14.87
C ASP A 39 0.77 16.14 -15.63
N LYS A 40 0.67 15.75 -16.89
CA LYS A 40 -0.53 15.97 -17.71
C LYS A 40 -1.75 15.27 -17.12
N LEU A 41 -1.61 14.00 -16.73
CA LEU A 41 -2.68 13.21 -16.11
C LEU A 41 -3.22 13.87 -14.84
N VAL A 42 -2.33 14.38 -13.98
CA VAL A 42 -2.75 15.07 -12.75
C VAL A 42 -3.37 16.41 -13.06
N THR A 43 -2.80 17.20 -14.01
CA THR A 43 -3.35 18.49 -14.42
C THR A 43 -4.78 18.35 -14.96
N GLU A 44 -5.01 17.42 -15.90
CA GLU A 44 -6.34 17.16 -16.46
C GLU A 44 -7.32 16.61 -15.39
N GLY A 45 -6.82 15.80 -14.44
CA GLY A 45 -7.60 15.33 -13.32
C GLY A 45 -8.05 16.48 -12.40
N GLU A 46 -7.15 17.41 -12.05
CA GLU A 46 -7.48 18.60 -11.25
C GLU A 46 -8.52 19.49 -11.94
N GLU A 47 -8.43 19.68 -13.26
CA GLU A 47 -9.44 20.40 -14.06
C GLU A 47 -10.83 19.74 -13.98
N LEU A 48 -10.86 18.40 -13.83
CA LEU A 48 -12.10 17.63 -13.62
C LEU A 48 -12.55 17.60 -12.15
N GLY A 49 -11.78 18.16 -11.21
CA GLY A 49 -12.07 18.16 -9.78
C GLY A 49 -11.59 16.91 -9.05
N ILE A 50 -10.68 16.14 -9.63
CA ILE A 50 -10.03 14.99 -8.98
C ILE A 50 -8.79 15.50 -8.27
N HIS A 51 -8.76 15.32 -6.93
CA HIS A 51 -7.64 15.77 -6.09
C HIS A 51 -7.03 14.63 -5.25
N TRP A 52 -7.39 13.38 -5.55
CA TRP A 52 -6.84 12.20 -4.88
C TRP A 52 -6.26 11.23 -5.90
N TYR A 53 -4.94 11.05 -5.87
CA TYR A 53 -4.20 10.20 -6.78
C TYR A 53 -3.57 9.04 -6.02
N MET A 54 -3.77 7.83 -6.52
CA MET A 54 -3.15 6.61 -6.00
C MET A 54 -2.11 6.11 -6.98
N CYS A 55 -0.89 5.87 -6.51
CA CYS A 55 0.21 5.33 -7.29
C CYS A 55 0.47 3.87 -6.88
N THR A 56 0.40 2.97 -7.84
CA THR A 56 0.70 1.53 -7.67
C THR A 56 1.61 1.05 -8.80
N GLY A 57 1.40 -0.14 -9.36
CA GLY A 57 2.18 -0.68 -10.47
C GLY A 57 3.19 -1.74 -10.04
N GLY A 58 4.43 -1.64 -10.49
CA GLY A 58 5.55 -2.41 -9.97
C GLY A 58 5.90 -1.93 -8.55
N GLU A 59 6.95 -1.13 -8.44
CA GLU A 59 7.25 -0.39 -7.20
C GLU A 59 7.32 1.11 -7.53
N PRO A 60 6.36 1.92 -7.10
CA PRO A 60 6.33 3.35 -7.44
C PRO A 60 7.55 4.12 -6.89
N MET A 61 8.16 3.64 -5.80
CA MET A 61 9.37 4.23 -5.24
C MET A 61 10.61 4.09 -6.14
N CYS A 62 10.58 3.26 -7.18
CA CYS A 62 11.58 3.29 -8.26
C CYS A 62 11.56 4.64 -9.02
N ARG A 63 10.46 5.39 -8.91
CA ARG A 63 10.26 6.73 -9.49
C ARG A 63 10.10 7.80 -8.41
N LYS A 64 10.66 7.60 -7.21
CA LYS A 64 10.48 8.50 -6.05
C LYS A 64 10.78 9.97 -6.33
N ASN A 65 11.79 10.26 -7.15
CA ASN A 65 12.16 11.65 -7.48
C ASN A 65 11.11 12.33 -8.36
N ASP A 66 10.55 11.63 -9.35
CA ASP A 66 9.48 12.16 -10.19
C ASP A 66 8.18 12.34 -9.39
N LEU A 67 7.86 11.41 -8.50
CA LEU A 67 6.68 11.51 -7.64
C LEU A 67 6.80 12.65 -6.61
N LEU A 68 7.97 12.89 -6.05
CA LEU A 68 8.24 14.07 -5.22
C LEU A 68 8.07 15.38 -6.00
N LYS A 69 8.62 15.43 -7.22
CA LYS A 69 8.49 16.60 -8.11
C LYS A 69 7.02 16.83 -8.49
N LEU A 70 6.27 15.75 -8.76
CA LEU A 70 4.85 15.81 -9.07
C LEU A 70 4.04 16.35 -7.88
N ALA A 71 4.26 15.79 -6.68
CA ALA A 71 3.62 16.23 -5.44
C ALA A 71 3.94 17.70 -5.11
N ALA A 72 5.19 18.11 -5.31
CA ALA A 72 5.60 19.51 -5.10
C ALA A 72 4.90 20.49 -6.04
N LYS A 73 4.61 20.07 -7.28
CA LYS A 73 3.90 20.89 -8.28
C LYS A 73 2.40 20.98 -8.00
N HIS A 74 1.77 19.86 -7.63
CA HIS A 74 0.32 19.72 -7.50
C HIS A 74 -0.12 19.78 -6.01
N GLN A 75 0.03 20.95 -5.40
CA GLN A 75 -0.24 21.15 -3.97
C GLN A 75 -1.74 21.14 -3.60
N SER A 76 -2.63 21.22 -4.58
CA SER A 76 -4.08 21.06 -4.37
C SER A 76 -4.51 19.59 -4.29
N SER A 77 -3.62 18.66 -4.60
CA SER A 77 -3.88 17.23 -4.68
C SER A 77 -3.08 16.43 -3.65
N VAL A 78 -3.58 15.24 -3.30
CA VAL A 78 -2.90 14.30 -2.41
C VAL A 78 -2.50 13.03 -3.17
N PHE A 79 -1.33 12.51 -2.85
CA PHE A 79 -0.74 11.33 -3.48
C PHE A 79 -0.59 10.20 -2.46
N HIS A 80 -1.28 9.08 -2.70
CA HIS A 80 -1.15 7.86 -1.91
C HIS A 80 -0.35 6.82 -2.69
N LEU A 81 0.76 6.36 -2.13
CA LEU A 81 1.65 5.38 -2.75
C LEU A 81 1.51 4.02 -2.08
N PHE A 82 1.20 3.00 -2.89
CA PHE A 82 1.31 1.60 -2.48
C PHE A 82 2.74 1.14 -2.73
N THR A 83 3.49 0.84 -1.69
CA THR A 83 4.91 0.53 -1.80
C THR A 83 5.30 -0.69 -0.98
N ASN A 84 6.31 -1.40 -1.44
CA ASN A 84 6.94 -2.46 -0.63
C ASN A 84 7.81 -1.89 0.52
N GLY A 85 7.97 -0.58 0.60
CA GLY A 85 8.68 0.11 1.67
C GLY A 85 10.21 0.01 1.64
N THR A 86 10.77 -0.87 0.85
CA THR A 86 12.22 -1.19 0.92
C THR A 86 13.15 -0.10 0.40
N LEU A 87 12.61 0.94 -0.25
CA LEU A 87 13.34 2.09 -0.80
C LEU A 87 13.12 3.38 0.01
N ILE A 88 12.44 3.29 1.16
CA ILE A 88 12.23 4.41 2.08
C ILE A 88 13.47 4.61 2.94
N ASP A 89 13.96 5.84 2.97
CA ASP A 89 15.10 6.28 3.77
C ASP A 89 14.84 7.65 4.42
N ASP A 90 15.71 8.06 5.36
CA ASP A 90 15.59 9.34 6.06
C ASP A 90 15.57 10.53 5.09
N ALA A 91 16.41 10.51 4.05
CA ALA A 91 16.49 11.60 3.08
C ALA A 91 15.17 11.77 2.30
N PHE A 92 14.57 10.66 1.88
CA PHE A 92 13.26 10.68 1.22
C PHE A 92 12.17 11.21 2.17
N CYS A 93 12.15 10.77 3.43
CA CYS A 93 11.17 11.24 4.41
C CYS A 93 11.27 12.75 4.68
N GLU A 94 12.47 13.34 4.67
CA GLU A 94 12.64 14.79 4.77
C GLU A 94 12.03 15.53 3.56
N GLU A 95 12.20 15.02 2.35
CA GLU A 95 11.57 15.60 1.16
C GLU A 95 10.04 15.46 1.20
N VAL A 96 9.51 14.30 1.63
CA VAL A 96 8.06 14.09 1.83
C VAL A 96 7.48 15.09 2.81
N LYS A 97 8.18 15.40 3.91
CA LYS A 97 7.75 16.44 4.86
C LYS A 97 7.65 17.83 4.23
N LYS A 98 8.58 18.16 3.33
CA LYS A 98 8.58 19.45 2.63
C LYS A 98 7.39 19.59 1.69
N VAL A 99 7.07 18.54 0.93
CA VAL A 99 5.93 18.57 0.00
C VAL A 99 4.59 18.50 0.72
N GLY A 100 4.47 17.71 1.79
CA GLY A 100 3.35 17.72 2.74
C GLY A 100 2.04 17.07 2.26
N ASN A 101 1.96 16.56 1.02
CA ASN A 101 0.76 16.02 0.40
C ASN A 101 0.90 14.57 -0.06
N MET A 102 1.79 13.81 0.57
CA MET A 102 2.01 12.38 0.29
C MET A 102 1.68 11.52 1.51
N ALA A 103 1.04 10.37 1.28
CA ALA A 103 0.84 9.33 2.28
C ALA A 103 1.13 7.95 1.68
N PHE A 104 1.36 6.94 2.53
CA PHE A 104 1.90 5.67 2.08
C PHE A 104 1.12 4.49 2.63
N PHE A 105 0.98 3.45 1.81
CA PHE A 105 0.50 2.13 2.18
C PHE A 105 1.65 1.14 2.03
N LEU A 106 2.25 0.74 3.15
CA LEU A 106 3.33 -0.24 3.15
C LEU A 106 2.76 -1.66 3.03
N SER A 107 3.30 -2.42 2.11
CA SER A 107 2.82 -3.78 1.86
C SER A 107 3.40 -4.76 2.86
N VAL A 108 2.53 -5.50 3.56
CA VAL A 108 2.89 -6.54 4.53
C VAL A 108 1.82 -7.64 4.54
N GLU A 109 2.19 -8.90 4.77
CA GLU A 109 1.26 -10.04 4.72
C GLU A 109 1.13 -10.79 6.05
N GLY A 110 1.54 -10.21 7.14
CA GLY A 110 1.56 -10.79 8.47
C GLY A 110 2.91 -10.58 9.14
N LEU A 111 3.23 -11.41 10.11
CA LEU A 111 4.53 -11.42 10.77
C LEU A 111 5.62 -11.93 9.82
N ASP A 112 6.84 -12.00 10.30
CA ASP A 112 8.09 -12.25 9.58
C ASP A 112 7.97 -13.34 8.50
N ASP A 113 7.71 -14.58 8.90
CA ASP A 113 7.62 -15.73 7.99
C ASP A 113 6.58 -15.54 6.88
N ALA A 114 5.43 -14.93 7.17
CA ALA A 114 4.36 -14.75 6.21
C ALA A 114 4.74 -13.71 5.14
N THR A 115 5.35 -12.62 5.55
CA THR A 115 5.80 -11.56 4.64
C THR A 115 6.99 -12.05 3.80
N ASP A 116 8.00 -12.64 4.42
CA ASP A 116 9.22 -13.10 3.74
C ASP A 116 8.95 -14.26 2.78
N SER A 117 8.06 -15.19 3.13
CA SER A 117 7.68 -16.30 2.25
C SER A 117 7.09 -15.86 0.92
N ARG A 118 6.39 -14.72 0.89
CA ARG A 118 5.78 -14.15 -0.32
C ARG A 118 6.69 -13.16 -1.03
N ARG A 119 7.38 -12.29 -0.27
CA ARG A 119 8.09 -11.11 -0.80
C ARG A 119 9.59 -11.29 -0.93
N GLY A 120 10.15 -12.31 -0.27
CA GLY A 120 11.58 -12.60 -0.22
C GLY A 120 12.18 -12.39 1.16
N GLU A 121 13.25 -13.11 1.44
CA GLU A 121 13.96 -13.10 2.72
C GLU A 121 14.43 -11.70 3.12
N GLY A 122 14.18 -11.33 4.39
CA GLY A 122 14.54 -10.05 4.99
C GLY A 122 13.68 -8.86 4.55
N VAL A 123 12.62 -9.07 3.76
CA VAL A 123 11.71 -7.98 3.36
C VAL A 123 10.91 -7.49 4.56
N PHE A 124 10.44 -8.37 5.43
CA PHE A 124 9.72 -7.97 6.66
C PHE A 124 10.52 -6.97 7.48
N GLN A 125 11.79 -7.28 7.78
CA GLN A 125 12.63 -6.39 8.57
C GLN A 125 12.87 -5.04 7.88
N ARG A 126 12.99 -5.01 6.54
CA ARG A 126 13.10 -3.75 5.79
C ARG A 126 11.83 -2.92 5.86
N VAL A 127 10.66 -3.55 5.84
CA VAL A 127 9.37 -2.86 5.98
C VAL A 127 9.23 -2.29 7.40
N MET A 128 9.57 -3.06 8.44
CA MET A 128 9.56 -2.57 9.83
C MET A 128 10.50 -1.37 10.01
N ASN A 129 11.70 -1.44 9.46
CA ASN A 129 12.64 -0.32 9.43
C ASN A 129 12.06 0.92 8.74
N ALA A 130 11.40 0.74 7.60
CA ALA A 130 10.75 1.84 6.89
C ALA A 130 9.65 2.50 7.75
N MET A 131 8.83 1.70 8.44
CA MET A 131 7.82 2.20 9.36
C MET A 131 8.44 3.03 10.49
N ASP A 132 9.54 2.54 11.10
CA ASP A 132 10.23 3.25 12.18
C ASP A 132 10.84 4.59 11.68
N ILE A 133 11.42 4.61 10.49
CA ILE A 133 11.92 5.84 9.86
C ILE A 133 10.75 6.82 9.64
N MET A 134 9.66 6.38 9.04
CA MET A 134 8.50 7.23 8.78
C MET A 134 7.87 7.75 10.08
N LYS A 135 7.75 6.90 11.11
CA LYS A 135 7.28 7.28 12.44
C LYS A 135 8.18 8.36 13.07
N LYS A 136 9.51 8.18 13.01
CA LYS A 136 10.49 9.17 13.47
C LYS A 136 10.29 10.53 12.82
N HIS A 137 9.96 10.55 11.53
CA HIS A 137 9.70 11.79 10.78
C HIS A 137 8.27 12.33 10.94
N GLY A 138 7.39 11.64 11.66
CA GLY A 138 6.00 12.05 11.89
C GLY A 138 5.11 11.98 10.65
N LEU A 139 5.45 11.12 9.68
CA LEU A 139 4.68 10.94 8.46
C LEU A 139 3.43 10.12 8.69
N LEU A 140 2.38 10.41 7.91
CA LEU A 140 1.16 9.61 7.88
C LEU A 140 1.35 8.41 6.95
N PHE A 141 1.16 7.21 7.48
CA PHE A 141 1.21 5.97 6.70
C PHE A 141 0.32 4.88 7.29
N GLY A 142 -0.03 3.95 6.45
CA GLY A 142 -0.77 2.74 6.77
C GLY A 142 -0.17 1.51 6.11
N THR A 143 -0.92 0.42 6.11
CA THR A 143 -0.51 -0.81 5.43
C THR A 143 -1.52 -1.24 4.37
N SER A 144 -0.99 -1.89 3.33
CA SER A 144 -1.75 -2.65 2.34
C SER A 144 -1.49 -4.13 2.58
N ILE A 145 -2.54 -4.87 2.91
CA ILE A 145 -2.46 -6.27 3.33
C ILE A 145 -3.25 -7.11 2.34
N CYS A 146 -2.54 -7.95 1.58
CA CYS A 146 -3.19 -8.97 0.78
C CYS A 146 -3.42 -10.22 1.64
N TYR A 147 -4.68 -10.52 1.93
CA TYR A 147 -5.02 -11.69 2.72
C TYR A 147 -5.52 -12.86 1.87
N THR A 148 -5.24 -14.06 2.34
CA THR A 148 -5.49 -15.34 1.68
C THR A 148 -6.14 -16.31 2.65
N SER A 149 -6.58 -17.47 2.18
CA SER A 149 -7.02 -18.60 3.03
C SER A 149 -5.96 -19.02 4.05
N ALA A 150 -4.67 -18.75 3.78
CA ALA A 150 -3.57 -19.16 4.63
C ALA A 150 -3.24 -18.15 5.75
N ASN A 151 -3.44 -16.83 5.54
CA ASN A 151 -2.98 -15.80 6.47
C ASN A 151 -4.10 -14.94 7.10
N TYR A 152 -5.37 -15.10 6.71
CA TYR A 152 -6.48 -14.21 7.13
C TYR A 152 -6.62 -14.04 8.66
N LYS A 153 -6.33 -15.08 9.46
CA LYS A 153 -6.34 -14.99 10.92
C LYS A 153 -5.11 -14.26 11.46
N ALA A 154 -3.94 -14.54 10.89
CA ALA A 154 -2.69 -13.92 11.31
C ALA A 154 -2.70 -12.41 11.10
N VAL A 155 -3.15 -11.95 9.91
CA VAL A 155 -3.20 -10.52 9.55
C VAL A 155 -4.28 -9.72 10.29
N THR A 156 -5.15 -10.37 11.04
CA THR A 156 -6.16 -9.74 11.89
C THR A 156 -5.99 -10.08 13.37
N SER A 157 -4.90 -10.76 13.75
CA SER A 157 -4.61 -11.07 15.14
C SER A 157 -4.31 -9.80 15.95
N ASP A 158 -4.57 -9.85 17.24
CA ASP A 158 -4.25 -8.74 18.15
C ASP A 158 -2.76 -8.46 18.19
N GLU A 159 -1.93 -9.50 18.17
CA GLU A 159 -0.48 -9.40 18.14
C GLU A 159 0.01 -8.62 16.91
N PHE A 160 -0.49 -8.97 15.74
CA PHE A 160 -0.13 -8.28 14.51
C PHE A 160 -0.59 -6.82 14.52
N MET A 161 -1.83 -6.55 14.97
CA MET A 161 -2.35 -5.19 15.08
C MET A 161 -1.55 -4.34 16.07
N ASP A 162 -1.21 -4.87 17.22
CA ASP A 162 -0.45 -4.16 18.26
C ASP A 162 0.98 -3.88 17.79
N MET A 163 1.58 -4.81 17.05
CA MET A 163 2.87 -4.61 16.40
C MET A 163 2.80 -3.45 15.40
N LEU A 164 1.83 -3.43 14.47
CA LEU A 164 1.66 -2.36 13.50
C LEU A 164 1.44 -0.99 14.17
N ILE A 165 0.57 -0.93 15.19
CA ILE A 165 0.31 0.30 15.96
C ILE A 165 1.60 0.78 16.64
N SER A 166 2.39 -0.13 17.22
CA SER A 166 3.65 0.19 17.88
C SER A 166 4.67 0.80 16.91
N HIS A 167 4.69 0.38 15.65
CA HIS A 167 5.49 0.95 14.57
C HIS A 167 4.91 2.24 13.96
N GLY A 168 3.73 2.70 14.43
CA GLY A 168 3.17 3.98 14.00
C GLY A 168 2.14 3.91 12.89
N VAL A 169 1.72 2.72 12.48
CA VAL A 169 0.64 2.53 11.49
C VAL A 169 -0.67 3.10 12.03
N ARG A 170 -1.41 3.84 11.18
CA ARG A 170 -2.68 4.50 11.54
C ARG A 170 -3.89 3.94 10.82
N PHE A 171 -3.69 3.28 9.67
CA PHE A 171 -4.75 2.65 8.90
C PHE A 171 -4.26 1.41 8.18
N ASN A 172 -5.16 0.44 7.98
CA ASN A 172 -4.92 -0.78 7.22
C ASN A 172 -5.96 -0.91 6.11
N TRP A 173 -5.48 -1.22 4.92
CA TRP A 173 -6.32 -1.61 3.81
C TRP A 173 -6.12 -3.09 3.52
N TYR A 174 -7.20 -3.86 3.68
CA TYR A 174 -7.24 -5.29 3.41
C TYR A 174 -7.76 -5.54 2.00
N PHE A 175 -6.99 -6.29 1.22
CA PHE A 175 -7.37 -6.76 -0.10
C PHE A 175 -7.41 -8.28 -0.09
N HIS A 176 -8.53 -8.88 -0.48
CA HIS A 176 -8.57 -10.31 -0.66
C HIS A 176 -7.75 -10.73 -1.89
N TYR A 177 -7.12 -11.88 -1.80
CA TYR A 177 -6.35 -12.43 -2.91
C TYR A 177 -7.26 -12.73 -4.10
N MET A 178 -6.91 -12.24 -5.26
CA MET A 178 -7.54 -12.54 -6.55
C MET A 178 -6.59 -13.40 -7.37
N PRO A 179 -7.02 -14.59 -7.84
CA PRO A 179 -6.19 -15.49 -8.64
C PRO A 179 -6.13 -15.01 -10.09
N ILE A 180 -5.27 -14.02 -10.35
CA ILE A 180 -5.05 -13.42 -11.67
C ILE A 180 -3.64 -13.76 -12.13
N GLY A 181 -3.48 -14.02 -13.43
CA GLY A 181 -2.20 -14.27 -14.07
C GLY A 181 -1.77 -15.74 -14.06
N ASP A 182 -0.62 -16.03 -14.67
CA ASP A 182 -0.10 -17.39 -14.87
C ASP A 182 0.26 -18.11 -13.57
N GLY A 183 0.59 -17.36 -12.50
CA GLY A 183 0.87 -17.89 -11.17
C GLY A 183 -0.34 -17.98 -10.25
N ALA A 184 -1.57 -17.86 -10.79
CA ALA A 184 -2.80 -17.84 -10.01
C ALA A 184 -3.01 -19.18 -9.28
N ASN A 185 -3.27 -19.10 -7.95
CA ASN A 185 -3.57 -20.27 -7.13
C ASN A 185 -4.93 -20.09 -6.45
N VAL A 186 -5.93 -20.82 -6.93
CA VAL A 186 -7.30 -20.76 -6.41
C VAL A 186 -7.42 -21.25 -4.95
N ASP A 187 -6.49 -22.08 -4.48
CA ASP A 187 -6.48 -22.57 -3.09
C ASP A 187 -6.18 -21.45 -2.07
N LEU A 188 -5.64 -20.32 -2.53
CA LEU A 188 -5.42 -19.13 -1.70
C LEU A 188 -6.67 -18.25 -1.57
N MET A 189 -7.73 -18.54 -2.32
CA MET A 189 -9.00 -17.82 -2.16
C MET A 189 -9.68 -18.18 -0.83
N LEU A 190 -10.38 -17.21 -0.26
CA LEU A 190 -11.17 -17.45 0.94
C LEU A 190 -12.48 -18.15 0.59
N ASN A 191 -12.88 -19.10 1.44
CA ASN A 191 -14.23 -19.63 1.44
C ASN A 191 -15.22 -18.66 2.12
N PRO A 192 -16.55 -18.90 2.04
CA PRO A 192 -17.55 -18.00 2.61
C PRO A 192 -17.38 -17.77 4.12
N GLU A 193 -17.05 -18.80 4.89
CA GLU A 193 -16.87 -18.72 6.34
C GLU A 193 -15.65 -17.85 6.71
N GLN A 194 -14.57 -17.97 5.95
CA GLN A 194 -13.38 -17.14 6.13
C GLN A 194 -13.64 -15.66 5.77
N ARG A 195 -14.46 -15.40 4.74
CA ARG A 195 -14.89 -14.03 4.40
C ARG A 195 -15.73 -13.41 5.50
N GLU A 196 -16.70 -14.16 6.02
CA GLU A 196 -17.53 -13.70 7.14
C GLU A 196 -16.67 -13.40 8.38
N TYR A 197 -15.70 -14.25 8.68
CA TYR A 197 -14.71 -13.99 9.74
C TYR A 197 -13.99 -12.65 9.52
N MET A 198 -13.50 -12.38 8.31
CA MET A 198 -12.82 -11.13 8.00
C MET A 198 -13.70 -9.91 8.23
N ILE A 199 -14.96 -9.95 7.74
CA ILE A 199 -15.93 -8.87 7.94
C ILE A 199 -16.14 -8.57 9.42
N GLN A 200 -16.37 -9.61 10.22
CA GLN A 200 -16.62 -9.46 11.66
C GLN A 200 -15.38 -8.95 12.37
N ARG A 201 -14.22 -9.54 12.08
CA ARG A 201 -12.97 -9.19 12.74
C ARG A 201 -12.50 -7.76 12.43
N VAL A 202 -12.63 -7.30 11.19
CA VAL A 202 -12.33 -5.92 10.81
C VAL A 202 -13.26 -4.93 11.53
N ARG A 203 -14.55 -5.28 11.70
CA ARG A 203 -15.51 -4.47 12.48
C ARG A 203 -15.13 -4.39 13.97
N GLU A 204 -14.68 -5.49 14.57
CA GLU A 204 -14.21 -5.53 15.94
C GLU A 204 -12.97 -4.63 16.14
N ILE A 205 -11.98 -4.75 15.24
CA ILE A 205 -10.75 -3.93 15.29
C ILE A 205 -11.12 -2.43 15.19
N ARG A 206 -12.08 -2.06 14.35
CA ARG A 206 -12.56 -0.68 14.17
C ARG A 206 -13.48 -0.19 15.27
N GLY A 207 -13.94 -1.05 16.18
CA GLY A 207 -14.99 -0.77 17.14
C GLY A 207 -14.79 0.55 17.91
N PHE A 208 -15.89 1.34 18.06
CA PHE A 208 -15.86 2.62 18.79
C PHE A 208 -15.62 2.43 20.30
N THR A 209 -15.97 1.25 20.84
CA THR A 209 -15.75 0.88 22.25
C THR A 209 -14.95 -0.42 22.29
N GLY A 210 -13.69 -0.31 22.74
CA GLY A 210 -12.79 -1.48 22.86
C GLY A 210 -12.06 -1.85 21.57
N GLY A 211 -12.22 -1.09 20.48
CA GLY A 211 -11.44 -1.27 19.27
C GLY A 211 -9.99 -0.77 19.42
N LYS A 212 -9.16 -1.13 18.46
CA LYS A 212 -7.76 -0.70 18.43
C LYS A 212 -7.61 0.70 17.82
N GLN A 213 -6.52 1.38 18.12
CA GLN A 213 -6.21 2.72 17.61
C GLN A 213 -5.69 2.69 16.16
N ILE A 214 -6.43 2.00 15.29
CA ILE A 214 -6.10 1.82 13.88
C ILE A 214 -7.39 1.76 13.06
N PHE A 215 -7.42 2.47 11.94
CA PHE A 215 -8.56 2.45 11.04
C PHE A 215 -8.37 1.35 9.98
N CYS A 216 -9.32 0.43 9.87
CA CYS A 216 -9.24 -0.69 8.93
C CYS A 216 -10.36 -0.63 7.90
N ILE A 217 -10.03 -0.87 6.63
CA ILE A 217 -10.99 -1.06 5.53
C ILE A 217 -10.70 -2.42 4.90
N ASP A 218 -11.76 -3.17 4.63
CA ASP A 218 -11.71 -4.40 3.85
C ASP A 218 -12.40 -4.17 2.50
N PHE A 219 -11.65 -4.35 1.42
CA PHE A 219 -12.13 -4.27 0.05
C PHE A 219 -12.47 -5.68 -0.44
N GLN A 220 -13.76 -6.00 -0.39
CA GLN A 220 -14.31 -7.28 -0.86
C GLN A 220 -14.99 -7.15 -2.19
#